data_7e8681ebb00e23bf78fcc28bfe91af1c
#
_entry.id   7e8681ebb00e23bf78fcc28bfe91af1c
#
_cell.length_a   1.000
_cell.length_b   1.000
_cell.length_c   1.000
_cell.angle_alpha   90.00
_cell.angle_beta   90.00
_cell.angle_gamma   90.00
#
_symmetry.space_group_name_H-M   'P 1'
#
loop_
_entity.id
_entity.type
_entity.pdbx_description
1 polymer ?
#
loop_
_entity_poly.entity_id
_entity_poly.type
_entity_poly.pdbx_seq_one_letter_code
_entity_poly.pdbx_strand_id
1 'polypeptide(L)'
;MKEALELILLRVSQSEDIDKGELNVASRLIINSVCEGLKITRAGIWLYDQLQTLVQCTLLIDKGNDLDSESLVLTRKDFPHYFEALDSGRTIAAHNALTDVATFEFADVYLGPLNISSMLDVPIRHRGKMIGIICCEHQGEARHWEADEMVFAASLADLYGRAVSANERADYEAQLLEANQTLEQKVKDRTAELEAAQEKLIESEKMAALGNLVAGIAHEVNTPLGIALTSVSNCKEELKDIYRDFENDELTEQGFKDFEAICSEGLTLAETSLVRAAHLVQDFKRTSADQTSLEIEEIALDEYIPRVCNPLKPMLRKEQIELSIDVTPKLVITTCPGIIAQLLTNLISNAQRHAFGPSVDNDINKVAVSCSQNDKGVVISVQDNGKGIPEELHTKVFEPFYTTARDKGGTGLGLNILYNLVRPVSYTHLRAHETRHDL
;
A
#
# COMPACT_ATOMS: atom_id res chain seq x y z
N MET A 1 -39.43 41.33 34.47
CA MET A 1 -39.20 41.10 33.00
C MET A 1 -37.88 40.33 32.82
N LYS A 2 -36.78 40.77 33.40
CA LYS A 2 -35.45 40.14 33.26
C LYS A 2 -35.40 38.65 33.63
N GLU A 3 -35.92 38.26 34.80
CA GLU A 3 -35.98 36.84 35.23
C GLU A 3 -36.75 35.95 34.25
N ALA A 4 -37.84 36.45 33.64
CA ALA A 4 -38.61 35.68 32.64
C ALA A 4 -37.81 35.45 31.36
N LEU A 5 -37.05 36.46 30.90
CA LEU A 5 -36.17 36.34 29.71
C LEU A 5 -35.01 35.35 29.98
N GLU A 6 -34.43 35.38 31.18
CA GLU A 6 -33.38 34.48 31.61
C GLU A 6 -33.85 32.99 31.61
N LEU A 7 -35.04 32.72 32.11
CA LEU A 7 -35.65 31.39 32.13
C LEU A 7 -35.93 30.86 30.71
N ILE A 8 -36.40 31.68 29.81
CA ILE A 8 -36.63 31.30 28.41
C ILE A 8 -35.27 30.97 27.75
N LEU A 9 -34.27 31.84 27.94
CA LEU A 9 -32.93 31.65 27.38
C LEU A 9 -32.29 30.38 27.91
N LEU A 10 -32.40 30.08 29.20
CA LEU A 10 -31.89 28.85 29.80
C LEU A 10 -32.54 27.62 29.16
N ARG A 11 -33.88 27.62 29.04
CA ARG A 11 -34.61 26.52 28.35
C ARG A 11 -34.11 26.26 26.93
N VAL A 12 -33.93 27.32 26.14
CA VAL A 12 -33.46 27.21 24.75
C VAL A 12 -32.00 26.74 24.70
N SER A 13 -31.14 27.28 25.58
CA SER A 13 -29.73 26.93 25.61
C SER A 13 -29.45 25.48 26.01
N GLN A 14 -30.39 24.80 26.68
CA GLN A 14 -30.33 23.40 27.09
C GLN A 14 -31.00 22.44 26.08
N SER A 15 -31.51 22.96 24.95
CA SER A 15 -32.13 22.10 23.95
C SER A 15 -31.11 21.27 23.19
N GLU A 16 -31.34 19.96 23.16
CA GLU A 16 -30.52 19.03 22.36
C GLU A 16 -30.59 19.32 20.85
N ASP A 17 -31.71 19.89 20.37
CA ASP A 17 -31.90 20.19 18.94
C ASP A 17 -30.88 21.21 18.44
N ILE A 18 -30.48 22.15 19.31
CA ILE A 18 -29.43 23.12 18.98
C ILE A 18 -28.06 22.42 18.90
N ASP A 19 -27.75 21.52 19.82
CA ASP A 19 -26.48 20.82 19.87
C ASP A 19 -26.34 19.73 18.80
N LYS A 20 -27.45 19.15 18.35
CA LYS A 20 -27.51 18.22 17.22
C LYS A 20 -27.48 18.92 15.87
N GLY A 21 -27.75 20.23 15.83
CA GLY A 21 -27.79 21.00 14.58
C GLY A 21 -29.03 20.74 13.73
N GLU A 22 -30.16 20.34 14.35
CA GLU A 22 -31.42 20.15 13.66
C GLU A 22 -32.05 21.53 13.33
N LEU A 23 -31.55 22.21 12.29
CA LEU A 23 -31.83 23.61 12.00
C LEU A 23 -33.31 23.94 11.93
N ASN A 24 -34.14 23.08 11.37
CA ASN A 24 -35.59 23.34 11.26
C ASN A 24 -36.26 23.39 12.64
N VAL A 25 -35.90 22.49 13.53
CA VAL A 25 -36.45 22.44 14.89
C VAL A 25 -35.87 23.57 15.73
N ALA A 26 -34.55 23.78 15.67
CA ALA A 26 -33.88 24.88 16.37
C ALA A 26 -34.41 26.26 15.96
N SER A 27 -34.65 26.49 14.65
CA SER A 27 -35.23 27.74 14.13
C SER A 27 -36.59 28.02 14.74
N ARG A 28 -37.48 27.04 14.72
CA ARG A 28 -38.85 27.20 15.28
C ARG A 28 -38.80 27.39 16.80
N LEU A 29 -37.95 26.68 17.50
CA LEU A 29 -37.77 26.84 18.95
C LEU A 29 -37.30 28.26 19.28
N ILE A 30 -36.26 28.75 18.59
CA ILE A 30 -35.68 30.07 18.80
C ILE A 30 -36.72 31.17 18.50
N ILE A 31 -37.39 31.13 17.35
CA ILE A 31 -38.32 32.18 16.97
C ILE A 31 -39.55 32.19 17.85
N ASN A 32 -40.09 31.03 18.24
CA ASN A 32 -41.14 30.97 19.23
C ASN A 32 -40.73 31.57 20.59
N SER A 33 -39.48 31.32 21.01
CA SER A 33 -38.93 31.87 22.25
C SER A 33 -38.68 33.38 22.16
N VAL A 34 -38.30 33.90 20.98
CA VAL A 34 -38.24 35.35 20.69
C VAL A 34 -39.63 35.96 20.87
N CYS A 35 -40.65 35.39 20.25
CA CYS A 35 -42.03 35.88 20.35
C CYS A 35 -42.55 35.87 21.78
N GLU A 36 -42.25 34.78 22.54
CA GLU A 36 -42.64 34.63 23.96
C GLU A 36 -41.98 35.69 24.84
N GLY A 37 -40.66 35.83 24.75
CA GLY A 37 -39.85 36.72 25.58
C GLY A 37 -40.13 38.19 25.31
N LEU A 38 -40.15 38.58 24.06
CA LEU A 38 -40.37 39.97 23.65
C LEU A 38 -41.85 40.37 23.62
N LYS A 39 -42.76 39.40 23.83
CA LYS A 39 -44.21 39.60 23.76
C LYS A 39 -44.68 40.20 22.42
N ILE A 40 -44.13 39.66 21.33
CA ILE A 40 -44.45 40.03 19.96
C ILE A 40 -45.13 38.84 19.26
N THR A 41 -45.88 39.17 18.21
CA THR A 41 -46.63 38.16 17.44
C THR A 41 -45.87 37.71 16.19
N ARG A 42 -44.84 38.50 15.77
CA ARG A 42 -44.18 38.30 14.52
C ARG A 42 -42.67 38.37 14.66
N ALA A 43 -42.01 37.28 14.23
CA ALA A 43 -40.53 37.22 14.19
C ALA A 43 -40.07 36.21 13.14
N GLY A 44 -38.88 36.42 12.57
CA GLY A 44 -38.34 35.55 11.53
C GLY A 44 -36.82 35.48 11.50
N ILE A 45 -36.31 34.48 10.76
CA ILE A 45 -34.90 34.30 10.45
C ILE A 45 -34.70 34.63 8.99
N TRP A 46 -33.76 35.52 8.71
CA TRP A 46 -33.37 35.94 7.39
C TRP A 46 -31.88 35.65 7.20
N LEU A 47 -31.52 34.91 6.16
CA LEU A 47 -30.15 34.52 5.89
C LEU A 47 -29.62 35.17 4.62
N TYR A 48 -28.37 35.58 4.62
CA TYR A 48 -27.69 36.10 3.43
C TYR A 48 -27.48 34.99 2.40
N ASP A 49 -27.50 35.39 1.13
CA ASP A 49 -26.92 34.61 0.04
C ASP A 49 -25.39 34.60 0.15
N GLN A 50 -24.72 33.72 -0.61
CA GLN A 50 -23.25 33.59 -0.60
C GLN A 50 -22.49 34.88 -0.95
N LEU A 51 -23.09 35.77 -1.75
CA LEU A 51 -22.52 37.02 -2.20
C LEU A 51 -22.90 38.22 -1.33
N GLN A 52 -23.75 38.03 -0.32
CA GLN A 52 -24.31 39.05 0.56
C GLN A 52 -25.08 40.17 -0.21
N THR A 53 -25.70 39.82 -1.33
CA THR A 53 -26.47 40.73 -2.17
C THR A 53 -27.94 40.82 -1.78
N LEU A 54 -28.41 39.81 -1.07
CA LEU A 54 -29.80 39.72 -0.59
C LEU A 54 -29.86 38.98 0.75
N VAL A 55 -30.94 39.16 1.46
CA VAL A 55 -31.36 38.31 2.58
C VAL A 55 -32.67 37.62 2.23
N GLN A 56 -32.77 36.35 2.50
CA GLN A 56 -33.93 35.52 2.26
C GLN A 56 -34.53 35.06 3.59
N CYS A 57 -35.85 35.20 3.72
CA CYS A 57 -36.57 34.65 4.85
C CYS A 57 -36.59 33.13 4.77
N THR A 58 -36.02 32.49 5.77
CA THR A 58 -35.98 31.00 5.90
C THR A 58 -37.07 30.49 6.85
N LEU A 59 -37.50 31.34 7.79
CA LEU A 59 -38.63 31.08 8.70
C LEU A 59 -39.22 32.39 9.14
N LEU A 60 -40.54 32.53 9.04
CA LEU A 60 -41.32 33.63 9.59
C LEU A 60 -42.52 33.06 10.37
N ILE A 61 -42.65 33.42 11.61
CA ILE A 61 -43.79 33.08 12.45
C ILE A 61 -44.61 34.35 12.66
N ASP A 62 -45.88 34.33 12.24
CA ASP A 62 -46.87 35.40 12.45
C ASP A 62 -48.09 34.83 13.16
N LYS A 63 -48.11 34.91 14.50
CA LYS A 63 -49.20 34.41 15.34
C LYS A 63 -50.53 35.16 15.15
N GLY A 64 -50.47 36.33 14.54
CA GLY A 64 -51.67 37.14 14.25
C GLY A 64 -52.45 36.71 13.01
N ASN A 65 -51.73 36.17 12.01
CA ASN A 65 -52.31 35.86 10.69
C ASN A 65 -52.23 34.38 10.30
N ASP A 66 -51.69 33.53 11.18
CA ASP A 66 -51.50 32.08 10.90
C ASP A 66 -50.74 31.79 9.59
N LEU A 67 -49.79 32.69 9.29
CA LEU A 67 -48.97 32.63 8.05
C LEU A 67 -47.53 32.16 8.42
N ASP A 68 -47.20 30.99 7.95
CA ASP A 68 -45.80 30.56 7.79
C ASP A 68 -45.35 30.93 6.37
N SER A 69 -44.45 31.91 6.20
CA SER A 69 -43.98 32.34 4.88
C SER A 69 -42.47 32.13 4.77
N GLU A 70 -42.07 31.34 3.78
CA GLU A 70 -40.67 30.97 3.56
C GLU A 70 -40.00 31.61 2.32
N SER A 71 -40.63 32.56 1.66
CA SER A 71 -40.18 33.02 0.34
C SER A 71 -40.00 34.52 0.15
N LEU A 72 -39.94 35.29 1.25
CA LEU A 72 -39.67 36.73 1.15
C LEU A 72 -38.18 36.97 0.94
N VAL A 73 -37.85 37.85 -0.01
CA VAL A 73 -36.47 38.22 -0.34
C VAL A 73 -36.34 39.73 -0.28
N LEU A 74 -35.31 40.22 0.39
CA LEU A 74 -34.95 41.65 0.38
C LEU A 74 -33.60 41.78 -0.33
N THR A 75 -33.52 42.67 -1.32
CA THR A 75 -32.29 42.89 -2.07
C THR A 75 -31.59 44.18 -1.66
N ARG A 76 -30.29 44.20 -1.69
CA ARG A 76 -29.46 45.39 -1.40
C ARG A 76 -29.79 46.56 -2.36
N LYS A 77 -30.24 46.23 -3.56
CA LYS A 77 -30.61 47.23 -4.58
C LYS A 77 -31.89 47.97 -4.21
N ASP A 78 -32.86 47.25 -3.66
CA ASP A 78 -34.17 47.79 -3.36
C ASP A 78 -34.23 48.48 -1.99
N PHE A 79 -33.35 48.09 -1.04
CA PHE A 79 -33.30 48.59 0.34
C PHE A 79 -31.86 48.98 0.75
N PRO A 80 -31.21 49.93 0.09
CA PRO A 80 -29.79 50.24 0.29
C PRO A 80 -29.46 50.74 1.71
N HIS A 81 -30.30 51.59 2.34
CA HIS A 81 -30.04 52.09 3.69
C HIS A 81 -30.15 51.01 4.76
N TYR A 82 -31.08 50.08 4.57
CA TYR A 82 -31.20 48.91 5.45
C TYR A 82 -29.96 48.06 5.40
N PHE A 83 -29.47 47.75 4.21
CA PHE A 83 -28.25 46.94 4.05
C PHE A 83 -26.99 47.66 4.54
N GLU A 84 -26.92 49.01 4.41
CA GLU A 84 -25.84 49.80 5.00
C GLU A 84 -25.84 49.68 6.53
N ALA A 85 -27.05 49.74 7.16
CA ALA A 85 -27.20 49.51 8.60
C ALA A 85 -26.81 48.08 9.00
N LEU A 86 -27.17 47.07 8.23
CA LEU A 86 -26.76 45.66 8.45
C LEU A 86 -25.23 45.48 8.33
N ASP A 87 -24.58 46.15 7.39
CA ASP A 87 -23.12 46.10 7.19
C ASP A 87 -22.33 46.58 8.42
N SER A 88 -22.96 47.44 9.25
CA SER A 88 -22.35 47.80 10.54
C SER A 88 -22.17 46.60 11.50
N GLY A 89 -22.88 45.51 11.23
CA GLY A 89 -22.88 44.29 12.05
C GLY A 89 -23.45 44.49 13.46
N ARG A 90 -24.19 45.60 13.69
CA ARG A 90 -24.81 45.91 14.97
C ARG A 90 -26.31 45.60 14.96
N THR A 91 -26.86 45.44 16.12
CA THR A 91 -28.32 45.36 16.29
C THR A 91 -29.00 46.65 15.79
N ILE A 92 -29.99 46.52 14.95
CA ILE A 92 -30.87 47.64 14.51
C ILE A 92 -32.07 47.65 15.43
N ALA A 93 -32.19 48.69 16.25
CA ALA A 93 -33.29 48.85 17.19
C ALA A 93 -34.16 50.06 16.80
N ALA A 94 -35.02 49.85 15.81
CA ALA A 94 -35.96 50.86 15.30
C ALA A 94 -37.16 50.96 16.23
N HIS A 95 -37.15 51.90 17.17
CA HIS A 95 -38.25 52.13 18.10
C HIS A 95 -39.52 52.67 17.40
N ASN A 96 -39.32 53.40 16.31
CA ASN A 96 -40.36 53.73 15.35
C ASN A 96 -39.86 53.37 13.96
N ALA A 97 -40.22 52.18 13.50
CA ALA A 97 -39.69 51.61 12.26
C ALA A 97 -40.13 52.41 10.99
N LEU A 98 -41.23 53.14 11.05
CA LEU A 98 -41.71 53.92 9.93
C LEU A 98 -40.84 55.16 9.63
N THR A 99 -40.08 55.65 10.65
CA THR A 99 -39.27 56.87 10.54
C THR A 99 -37.80 56.66 10.83
N ASP A 100 -37.42 55.47 11.28
CA ASP A 100 -36.04 55.14 11.59
C ASP A 100 -35.16 55.10 10.32
N VAL A 101 -33.96 55.65 10.40
CA VAL A 101 -33.01 55.77 9.26
C VAL A 101 -32.64 54.45 8.61
N ALA A 102 -32.70 53.35 9.37
CA ALA A 102 -32.38 52.01 8.84
C ALA A 102 -33.60 51.30 8.21
N THR A 103 -34.86 51.67 8.59
CA THR A 103 -36.04 50.87 8.24
C THR A 103 -37.13 51.63 7.49
N PHE A 104 -36.99 52.96 7.29
CA PHE A 104 -38.00 53.79 6.64
C PHE A 104 -38.32 53.35 5.19
N GLU A 105 -37.37 52.70 4.51
CA GLU A 105 -37.56 52.16 3.15
C GLU A 105 -38.67 51.12 3.09
N PHE A 106 -39.00 50.48 4.20
CA PHE A 106 -40.08 49.50 4.30
C PHE A 106 -41.43 50.10 4.62
N ALA A 107 -41.52 51.42 4.93
CA ALA A 107 -42.69 52.04 5.50
C ALA A 107 -43.95 51.79 4.68
N ASP A 108 -43.92 52.08 3.37
CA ASP A 108 -45.11 51.98 2.50
C ASP A 108 -45.36 50.57 1.98
N VAL A 109 -44.28 49.77 1.76
CA VAL A 109 -44.38 48.48 1.06
C VAL A 109 -44.57 47.29 2.02
N TYR A 110 -44.21 47.45 3.29
CA TYR A 110 -44.20 46.34 4.24
C TYR A 110 -44.74 46.69 5.63
N LEU A 111 -44.17 47.74 6.27
CA LEU A 111 -44.51 48.07 7.66
C LEU A 111 -45.94 48.60 7.82
N GLY A 112 -46.35 49.54 6.98
CA GLY A 112 -47.69 50.13 7.01
C GLY A 112 -48.80 49.10 6.78
N PRO A 113 -48.73 48.33 5.66
CA PRO A 113 -49.72 47.29 5.38
C PRO A 113 -49.86 46.22 6.46
N LEU A 114 -48.76 45.88 7.17
CA LEU A 114 -48.77 44.90 8.23
C LEU A 114 -48.92 45.47 9.64
N ASN A 115 -49.15 46.81 9.74
CA ASN A 115 -49.28 47.53 11.01
C ASN A 115 -48.07 47.32 11.96
N ILE A 116 -46.87 47.23 11.37
CA ILE A 116 -45.62 47.08 12.11
C ILE A 116 -45.08 48.45 12.46
N SER A 117 -44.96 48.74 13.74
CA SER A 117 -44.54 50.05 14.25
C SER A 117 -43.11 50.09 14.77
N SER A 118 -42.58 48.96 15.24
CA SER A 118 -41.21 48.87 15.78
C SER A 118 -40.53 47.59 15.31
N MET A 119 -39.23 47.68 15.00
CA MET A 119 -38.41 46.55 14.56
C MET A 119 -37.15 46.41 15.43
N LEU A 120 -36.76 45.16 15.65
CA LEU A 120 -35.47 44.84 16.27
C LEU A 120 -34.83 43.73 15.46
N ASP A 121 -33.74 44.05 14.74
CA ASP A 121 -32.99 43.10 13.94
C ASP A 121 -31.64 42.80 14.61
N VAL A 122 -31.42 41.54 14.91
CA VAL A 122 -30.25 41.10 15.62
C VAL A 122 -29.39 40.22 14.72
N PRO A 123 -28.07 40.51 14.59
CA PRO A 123 -27.21 39.75 13.68
C PRO A 123 -26.99 38.33 14.18
N ILE A 124 -27.14 37.36 13.29
CA ILE A 124 -26.75 36.00 13.46
C ILE A 124 -25.28 35.86 13.00
N ARG A 125 -24.44 35.31 13.85
CA ARG A 125 -23.02 35.16 13.54
C ARG A 125 -22.61 33.66 13.52
N HIS A 126 -21.79 33.35 12.52
CA HIS A 126 -21.16 32.05 12.40
C HIS A 126 -19.70 32.23 11.99
N ARG A 127 -18.78 31.64 12.74
CA ARG A 127 -17.31 31.78 12.50
C ARG A 127 -16.84 33.23 12.34
N GLY A 128 -17.41 34.13 13.17
CA GLY A 128 -17.05 35.55 13.15
C GLY A 128 -17.66 36.37 12.05
N LYS A 129 -18.41 35.76 11.12
CA LYS A 129 -19.12 36.45 10.03
C LYS A 129 -20.60 36.51 10.33
N MET A 130 -21.23 37.62 9.90
CA MET A 130 -22.68 37.72 9.90
C MET A 130 -23.25 36.90 8.76
N ILE A 131 -24.09 35.94 9.08
CA ILE A 131 -24.75 35.04 8.12
C ILE A 131 -26.22 35.39 7.90
N GLY A 132 -26.78 36.28 8.71
CA GLY A 132 -28.17 36.69 8.64
C GLY A 132 -28.60 37.46 9.86
N ILE A 133 -29.91 37.56 10.09
CA ILE A 133 -30.55 38.27 11.21
C ILE A 133 -31.73 37.46 11.76
N ILE A 134 -32.01 37.67 13.05
CA ILE A 134 -33.35 37.45 13.60
C ILE A 134 -34.06 38.80 13.58
N CYS A 135 -35.16 38.87 12.82
CA CYS A 135 -36.03 40.03 12.74
C CYS A 135 -37.17 39.84 13.73
N CYS A 136 -37.40 40.86 14.58
CA CYS A 136 -38.43 40.90 15.59
C CYS A 136 -39.33 42.10 15.27
N GLU A 137 -40.62 41.88 15.02
CA GLU A 137 -41.56 42.91 14.54
C GLU A 137 -42.69 43.10 15.55
N HIS A 138 -42.87 44.33 15.98
CA HIS A 138 -43.97 44.71 16.87
C HIS A 138 -45.08 45.40 16.10
N GLN A 139 -46.30 44.90 16.22
CA GLN A 139 -47.52 45.45 15.62
C GLN A 139 -48.30 46.31 16.61
N GLY A 140 -48.90 47.38 16.14
CA GLY A 140 -49.70 48.29 16.93
C GLY A 140 -49.02 49.62 17.24
N GLU A 141 -49.05 50.10 18.48
CA GLU A 141 -48.38 51.34 18.87
C GLU A 141 -46.85 51.14 18.94
N ALA A 142 -46.08 52.17 18.53
CA ALA A 142 -44.64 52.13 18.57
C ALA A 142 -44.14 51.97 20.03
N ARG A 143 -43.14 51.06 20.20
CA ARG A 143 -42.54 50.75 21.50
C ARG A 143 -41.06 51.05 21.52
N HIS A 144 -40.57 51.30 22.71
CA HIS A 144 -39.12 51.39 22.94
C HIS A 144 -38.56 49.98 23.27
N TRP A 145 -37.49 49.55 22.55
CA TRP A 145 -36.79 48.34 22.86
C TRP A 145 -35.83 48.57 24.06
N GLU A 146 -36.04 47.79 25.10
CA GLU A 146 -35.20 47.87 26.28
C GLU A 146 -33.86 47.11 26.10
N ALA A 147 -32.83 47.51 26.86
CA ALA A 147 -31.51 46.89 26.75
C ALA A 147 -31.53 45.38 27.05
N ASP A 148 -32.34 44.94 28.02
CA ASP A 148 -32.47 43.52 28.38
C ASP A 148 -33.15 42.71 27.24
N GLU A 149 -34.06 43.31 26.48
CA GLU A 149 -34.71 42.70 25.31
C GLU A 149 -33.75 42.54 24.14
N MET A 150 -32.89 43.53 23.88
CA MET A 150 -31.86 43.47 22.85
C MET A 150 -30.85 42.40 23.16
N VAL A 151 -30.40 42.31 24.41
CA VAL A 151 -29.44 41.26 24.87
C VAL A 151 -30.04 39.87 24.76
N PHE A 152 -31.33 39.71 25.13
CA PHE A 152 -32.04 38.46 24.99
C PHE A 152 -32.15 37.99 23.55
N ALA A 153 -32.56 38.86 22.63
CA ALA A 153 -32.66 38.54 21.22
C ALA A 153 -31.29 38.21 20.61
N ALA A 154 -30.23 38.94 21.01
CA ALA A 154 -28.89 38.69 20.57
C ALA A 154 -28.38 37.31 21.06
N SER A 155 -28.68 36.93 22.33
CA SER A 155 -28.33 35.62 22.86
C SER A 155 -29.04 34.50 22.11
N LEU A 156 -30.27 34.66 21.68
CA LEU A 156 -30.98 33.68 20.85
C LEU A 156 -30.40 33.59 19.42
N ALA A 157 -29.96 34.72 18.84
CA ALA A 157 -29.24 34.73 17.58
C ALA A 157 -27.88 33.98 17.66
N ASP A 158 -27.17 34.12 18.75
CA ASP A 158 -25.94 33.35 19.00
C ASP A 158 -26.21 31.83 19.14
N LEU A 159 -27.32 31.45 19.79
CA LEU A 159 -27.76 30.04 19.86
C LEU A 159 -28.10 29.48 18.48
N TYR A 160 -28.70 30.29 17.59
CA TYR A 160 -28.91 29.88 16.20
C TYR A 160 -27.57 29.68 15.45
N GLY A 161 -26.62 30.58 15.64
CA GLY A 161 -25.25 30.40 15.09
C GLY A 161 -24.56 29.14 15.59
N ARG A 162 -24.81 28.75 16.86
CA ARG A 162 -24.34 27.47 17.42
C ARG A 162 -25.01 26.26 16.77
N ALA A 163 -26.31 26.31 16.50
CA ALA A 163 -27.03 25.27 15.79
C ALA A 163 -26.51 25.09 14.34
N VAL A 164 -26.21 26.20 13.65
CA VAL A 164 -25.57 26.15 12.31
C VAL A 164 -24.21 25.47 12.38
N SER A 165 -23.39 25.79 13.39
CA SER A 165 -22.08 25.16 13.57
C SER A 165 -22.18 23.66 13.86
N ALA A 166 -23.20 23.25 14.64
CA ALA A 166 -23.44 21.84 14.96
C ALA A 166 -23.92 21.06 13.73
N ASN A 167 -24.80 21.65 12.92
CA ASN A 167 -25.25 21.06 11.65
C ASN A 167 -24.09 20.82 10.68
N GLU A 168 -23.26 21.85 10.43
CA GLU A 168 -22.08 21.70 9.58
C GLU A 168 -21.13 20.63 10.08
N ARG A 169 -20.92 20.55 11.41
CA ARG A 169 -20.05 19.51 11.99
C ARG A 169 -20.62 18.11 11.75
N ALA A 170 -21.93 17.93 11.95
CA ALA A 170 -22.57 16.64 11.70
C ALA A 170 -22.45 16.20 10.23
N ASP A 171 -22.59 17.14 9.29
CA ASP A 171 -22.43 16.88 7.85
C ASP A 171 -20.97 16.48 7.52
N TYR A 172 -19.97 17.17 8.08
CA TYR A 172 -18.56 16.82 7.87
C TYR A 172 -18.21 15.46 8.50
N GLU A 173 -18.73 15.15 9.68
CA GLU A 173 -18.53 13.86 10.33
C GLU A 173 -19.11 12.71 9.49
N ALA A 174 -20.30 12.90 8.92
CA ALA A 174 -20.91 11.92 8.03
C ALA A 174 -20.09 11.70 6.73
N GLN A 175 -19.64 12.79 6.10
CA GLN A 175 -18.80 12.72 4.90
C GLN A 175 -17.45 12.04 5.19
N LEU A 176 -16.84 12.33 6.34
CA LEU A 176 -15.59 11.73 6.75
C LEU A 176 -15.72 10.22 6.99
N LEU A 177 -16.82 9.80 7.62
CA LEU A 177 -17.11 8.39 7.83
C LEU A 177 -17.26 7.63 6.52
N GLU A 178 -18.02 8.18 5.56
CA GLU A 178 -18.18 7.59 4.22
C GLU A 178 -16.86 7.51 3.46
N ALA A 179 -16.06 8.57 3.51
CA ALA A 179 -14.75 8.60 2.87
C ALA A 179 -13.80 7.55 3.48
N ASN A 180 -13.79 7.40 4.81
CA ASN A 180 -12.98 6.38 5.49
C ASN A 180 -13.39 4.96 5.10
N GLN A 181 -14.70 4.65 5.09
CA GLN A 181 -15.19 3.33 4.67
C GLN A 181 -14.79 3.01 3.22
N THR A 182 -14.91 3.99 2.33
CA THR A 182 -14.49 3.85 0.94
C THR A 182 -12.99 3.60 0.81
N LEU A 183 -12.19 4.31 1.62
CA LEU A 183 -10.74 4.16 1.61
C LEU A 183 -10.31 2.79 2.16
N GLU A 184 -10.90 2.34 3.25
CA GLU A 184 -10.64 1.01 3.83
C GLU A 184 -10.92 -0.11 2.82
N GLN A 185 -12.05 -0.01 2.09
CA GLN A 185 -12.36 -1.00 1.05
C GLN A 185 -11.33 -0.97 -0.08
N LYS A 186 -10.93 0.21 -0.56
CA LYS A 186 -9.89 0.34 -1.59
C LYS A 186 -8.54 -0.23 -1.14
N VAL A 187 -8.16 0.01 0.12
CA VAL A 187 -6.91 -0.55 0.68
C VAL A 187 -6.98 -2.07 0.68
N LYS A 188 -8.09 -2.64 1.14
CA LYS A 188 -8.30 -4.09 1.16
C LYS A 188 -8.20 -4.71 -0.24
N ASP A 189 -8.89 -4.12 -1.22
CA ASP A 189 -8.90 -4.61 -2.61
C ASP A 189 -7.48 -4.53 -3.21
N ARG A 190 -6.78 -3.42 -3.01
CA ARG A 190 -5.40 -3.24 -3.51
C ARG A 190 -4.40 -4.17 -2.84
N THR A 191 -4.57 -4.46 -1.55
CA THR A 191 -3.72 -5.43 -0.86
C THR A 191 -3.90 -6.83 -1.44
N ALA A 192 -5.13 -7.25 -1.67
CA ALA A 192 -5.43 -8.56 -2.30
C ALA A 192 -4.88 -8.66 -3.74
N GLU A 193 -5.02 -7.59 -4.55
CA GLU A 193 -4.43 -7.53 -5.90
C GLU A 193 -2.90 -7.65 -5.85
N LEU A 194 -2.27 -6.97 -4.89
CA LEU A 194 -0.81 -6.98 -4.73
C LEU A 194 -0.30 -8.36 -4.33
N GLU A 195 -0.96 -9.03 -3.37
CA GLU A 195 -0.64 -10.38 -2.94
C GLU A 195 -0.75 -11.38 -4.10
N ALA A 196 -1.84 -11.32 -4.87
CA ALA A 196 -2.03 -12.18 -6.03
C ALA A 196 -0.98 -11.93 -7.14
N ALA A 197 -0.58 -10.68 -7.36
CA ALA A 197 0.49 -10.34 -8.30
C ALA A 197 1.85 -10.84 -7.82
N GLN A 198 2.13 -10.75 -6.52
CA GLN A 198 3.37 -11.22 -5.92
C GLN A 198 3.49 -12.75 -6.03
N GLU A 199 2.41 -13.51 -5.77
CA GLU A 199 2.41 -14.97 -5.95
C GLU A 199 2.75 -15.36 -7.39
N LYS A 200 2.12 -14.71 -8.39
CA LYS A 200 2.41 -14.97 -9.82
C LYS A 200 3.87 -14.67 -10.19
N LEU A 201 4.44 -13.61 -9.63
CA LEU A 201 5.84 -13.28 -9.88
C LEU A 201 6.79 -14.33 -9.27
N ILE A 202 6.50 -14.79 -8.04
CA ILE A 202 7.26 -15.86 -7.40
C ILE A 202 7.20 -17.15 -8.23
N GLU A 203 6.02 -17.52 -8.73
CA GLU A 203 5.85 -18.70 -9.57
C GLU A 203 6.61 -18.58 -10.90
N SER A 204 6.53 -17.42 -11.54
CA SER A 204 7.26 -17.13 -12.79
C SER A 204 8.77 -17.22 -12.60
N GLU A 205 9.29 -16.69 -11.49
CA GLU A 205 10.74 -16.73 -11.20
C GLU A 205 11.20 -18.15 -10.89
N LYS A 206 10.41 -18.95 -10.16
CA LYS A 206 10.66 -20.38 -9.96
C LYS A 206 10.76 -21.13 -11.29
N MET A 207 9.83 -20.87 -12.22
CA MET A 207 9.84 -21.48 -13.55
C MET A 207 11.07 -21.06 -14.38
N ALA A 208 11.47 -19.81 -14.33
CA ALA A 208 12.65 -19.32 -15.03
C ALA A 208 13.94 -19.94 -14.49
N ALA A 209 14.08 -20.04 -13.16
CA ALA A 209 15.19 -20.69 -12.51
C ALA A 209 15.29 -22.18 -12.88
N LEU A 210 14.14 -22.86 -12.87
CA LEU A 210 14.06 -24.28 -13.27
C LEU A 210 14.42 -24.46 -14.76
N GLY A 211 13.95 -23.58 -15.65
CA GLY A 211 14.29 -23.62 -17.07
C GLY A 211 15.80 -23.53 -17.33
N ASN A 212 16.50 -22.64 -16.63
CA ASN A 212 17.95 -22.52 -16.74
C ASN A 212 18.69 -23.76 -16.23
N LEU A 213 18.22 -24.36 -15.13
CA LEU A 213 18.76 -25.62 -14.60
C LEU A 213 18.57 -26.79 -15.55
N VAL A 214 17.37 -26.93 -16.15
CA VAL A 214 17.06 -27.98 -17.13
C VAL A 214 17.99 -27.89 -18.32
N ALA A 215 18.22 -26.68 -18.87
CA ALA A 215 19.11 -26.50 -20.01
C ALA A 215 20.57 -26.89 -19.68
N GLY A 216 21.07 -26.53 -18.49
CA GLY A 216 22.40 -26.89 -18.02
C GLY A 216 22.58 -28.39 -17.86
N ILE A 217 21.59 -29.06 -17.24
CA ILE A 217 21.63 -30.50 -17.01
C ILE A 217 21.50 -31.32 -18.29
N ALA A 218 20.62 -30.88 -19.21
CA ALA A 218 20.52 -31.53 -20.51
C ALA A 218 21.88 -31.58 -21.25
N HIS A 219 22.66 -30.50 -21.15
CA HIS A 219 24.02 -30.47 -21.70
C HIS A 219 24.99 -31.43 -20.99
N GLU A 220 24.91 -31.48 -19.66
CA GLU A 220 25.77 -32.37 -18.84
C GLU A 220 25.46 -33.85 -19.00
N VAL A 221 24.21 -34.21 -19.17
CA VAL A 221 23.79 -35.60 -19.45
C VAL A 221 24.16 -36.01 -20.88
N ASN A 222 24.01 -35.12 -21.85
CA ASN A 222 24.33 -35.43 -23.26
C ASN A 222 25.83 -35.70 -23.47
N THR A 223 26.72 -35.09 -22.69
CA THR A 223 28.17 -35.30 -22.82
C THR A 223 28.57 -36.75 -22.49
N PRO A 224 28.29 -37.34 -21.33
CA PRO A 224 28.61 -38.74 -21.05
C PRO A 224 27.85 -39.71 -21.97
N LEU A 225 26.61 -39.42 -22.36
CA LEU A 225 25.88 -40.22 -23.34
C LEU A 225 26.60 -40.23 -24.72
N GLY A 226 27.11 -39.08 -25.15
CA GLY A 226 27.87 -38.97 -26.37
C GLY A 226 29.19 -39.79 -26.29
N ILE A 227 29.92 -39.73 -25.20
CA ILE A 227 31.14 -40.53 -24.97
C ILE A 227 30.78 -42.04 -25.03
N ALA A 228 29.76 -42.47 -24.29
CA ALA A 228 29.33 -43.88 -24.26
C ALA A 228 28.93 -44.36 -25.67
N LEU A 229 28.17 -43.57 -26.39
CA LEU A 229 27.71 -43.88 -27.76
C LEU A 229 28.92 -44.01 -28.71
N THR A 230 29.87 -43.09 -28.62
CA THR A 230 31.10 -43.13 -29.44
C THR A 230 31.95 -44.34 -29.14
N SER A 231 32.15 -44.63 -27.83
CA SER A 231 32.95 -45.82 -27.41
C SER A 231 32.31 -47.14 -27.88
N VAL A 232 30.97 -47.28 -27.73
CA VAL A 232 30.27 -48.48 -28.22
C VAL A 232 30.30 -48.57 -29.73
N SER A 233 30.20 -47.45 -30.44
CA SER A 233 30.30 -47.41 -31.90
C SER A 233 31.67 -47.82 -32.40
N ASN A 234 32.75 -47.37 -31.70
CA ASN A 234 34.13 -47.77 -32.04
C ASN A 234 34.35 -49.27 -31.78
N CYS A 235 33.92 -49.81 -30.67
CA CYS A 235 33.98 -51.27 -30.40
C CYS A 235 33.22 -52.07 -31.46
N LYS A 236 32.11 -51.56 -31.98
CA LYS A 236 31.34 -52.21 -33.05
C LYS A 236 32.08 -52.18 -34.40
N GLU A 237 32.84 -51.15 -34.67
CA GLU A 237 33.69 -51.10 -35.88
C GLU A 237 34.88 -52.05 -35.78
N GLU A 238 35.58 -52.02 -34.68
CA GLU A 238 36.65 -52.96 -34.37
C GLU A 238 36.19 -54.44 -34.48
N LEU A 239 34.97 -54.73 -33.97
CA LEU A 239 34.37 -56.05 -34.11
C LEU A 239 34.14 -56.46 -35.57
N LYS A 240 33.80 -55.55 -36.42
CA LYS A 240 33.64 -55.85 -37.88
C LYS A 240 35.00 -56.09 -38.56
N ASP A 241 36.01 -55.31 -38.17
CA ASP A 241 37.33 -55.43 -38.77
C ASP A 241 38.00 -56.76 -38.32
N ILE A 242 37.92 -57.12 -37.05
CA ILE A 242 38.46 -58.40 -36.57
C ILE A 242 37.73 -59.60 -37.20
N TYR A 243 36.39 -59.46 -37.46
CA TYR A 243 35.59 -60.52 -38.10
C TYR A 243 36.00 -60.64 -39.58
N ARG A 244 36.27 -59.55 -40.30
CA ARG A 244 36.78 -59.56 -41.68
C ARG A 244 38.17 -60.20 -41.77
N ASP A 245 39.07 -59.89 -40.86
CA ASP A 245 40.40 -60.51 -40.80
C ASP A 245 40.31 -62.01 -40.52
N PHE A 246 39.36 -62.42 -39.68
CA PHE A 246 39.06 -63.84 -39.44
C PHE A 246 38.56 -64.55 -40.72
N GLU A 247 37.59 -63.97 -41.45
CA GLU A 247 37.09 -64.55 -42.70
C GLU A 247 38.14 -64.67 -43.82
N ASN A 248 39.13 -63.77 -43.80
CA ASN A 248 40.21 -63.75 -44.78
C ASN A 248 41.43 -64.59 -44.38
N ASP A 249 41.38 -65.32 -43.26
CA ASP A 249 42.55 -66.06 -42.68
C ASP A 249 43.74 -65.10 -42.37
N GLU A 250 43.51 -63.80 -42.14
CA GLU A 250 44.52 -62.78 -41.87
C GLU A 250 44.61 -62.45 -40.36
N LEU A 251 43.76 -63.04 -39.50
CA LEU A 251 43.75 -62.80 -38.07
C LEU A 251 45.07 -63.26 -37.40
N THR A 252 45.74 -62.33 -36.72
CA THR A 252 46.91 -62.58 -35.93
C THR A 252 46.63 -62.59 -34.45
N GLU A 253 47.45 -63.26 -33.63
CA GLU A 253 47.37 -63.23 -32.19
C GLU A 253 47.48 -61.80 -31.63
N GLN A 254 48.32 -60.96 -32.25
CA GLN A 254 48.51 -59.57 -31.86
C GLN A 254 47.24 -58.74 -32.22
N GLY A 255 46.73 -58.91 -33.40
CA GLY A 255 45.47 -58.20 -33.84
C GLY A 255 44.29 -58.52 -32.92
N PHE A 256 44.16 -59.78 -32.47
CA PHE A 256 43.13 -60.15 -31.49
C PHE A 256 43.38 -59.50 -30.11
N LYS A 257 44.61 -59.41 -29.61
CA LYS A 257 44.98 -58.75 -28.35
C LYS A 257 44.71 -57.24 -28.41
N ASP A 258 45.03 -56.62 -29.53
CA ASP A 258 44.77 -55.18 -29.77
C ASP A 258 43.25 -54.89 -29.79
N PHE A 259 42.45 -55.72 -30.46
CA PHE A 259 41.00 -55.67 -30.44
C PHE A 259 40.44 -55.81 -29.03
N GLU A 260 40.89 -56.82 -28.23
CA GLU A 260 40.46 -57.05 -26.88
C GLU A 260 40.76 -55.80 -26.01
N ALA A 261 41.95 -55.24 -26.11
CA ALA A 261 42.35 -54.05 -25.35
C ALA A 261 41.46 -52.83 -25.69
N ILE A 262 41.27 -52.55 -26.96
CA ILE A 262 40.47 -51.44 -27.43
C ILE A 262 38.99 -51.57 -26.99
N CYS A 263 38.43 -52.77 -27.14
CA CYS A 263 37.03 -53.04 -26.75
C CYS A 263 36.85 -53.01 -25.23
N SER A 264 37.79 -53.57 -24.44
CA SER A 264 37.76 -53.56 -22.98
C SER A 264 37.80 -52.11 -22.44
N GLU A 265 38.73 -51.28 -22.95
CA GLU A 265 38.82 -49.88 -22.55
C GLU A 265 37.58 -49.09 -22.96
N GLY A 266 37.10 -49.27 -24.23
CA GLY A 266 35.92 -48.59 -24.75
C GLY A 266 34.65 -48.94 -23.99
N LEU A 267 34.42 -50.21 -23.63
CA LEU A 267 33.27 -50.66 -22.85
C LEU A 267 33.34 -50.15 -21.40
N THR A 268 34.50 -50.12 -20.77
CA THR A 268 34.73 -49.57 -19.44
C THR A 268 34.44 -48.08 -19.41
N LEU A 269 34.86 -47.34 -20.45
CA LEU A 269 34.60 -45.92 -20.58
C LEU A 269 33.08 -45.63 -20.79
N ALA A 270 32.42 -46.47 -21.60
CA ALA A 270 30.98 -46.37 -21.81
C ALA A 270 30.19 -46.62 -20.54
N GLU A 271 30.53 -47.69 -19.78
CA GLU A 271 29.87 -48.01 -18.49
C GLU A 271 30.03 -46.87 -17.48
N THR A 272 31.25 -46.38 -17.28
CA THR A 272 31.56 -45.28 -16.36
C THR A 272 30.75 -44.02 -16.74
N SER A 273 30.66 -43.71 -18.05
CA SER A 273 29.93 -42.56 -18.55
C SER A 273 28.42 -42.69 -18.35
N LEU A 274 27.84 -43.90 -18.54
CA LEU A 274 26.41 -44.16 -18.30
C LEU A 274 26.05 -44.07 -16.82
N VAL A 275 26.88 -44.62 -15.93
CA VAL A 275 26.71 -44.50 -14.47
C VAL A 275 26.72 -43.03 -14.05
N ARG A 276 27.66 -42.24 -14.59
CA ARG A 276 27.69 -40.80 -14.32
C ARG A 276 26.45 -40.08 -14.79
N ALA A 277 25.93 -40.37 -16.01
CA ALA A 277 24.72 -39.79 -16.51
C ALA A 277 23.49 -40.15 -15.63
N ALA A 278 23.40 -41.41 -15.17
CA ALA A 278 22.35 -41.85 -14.29
C ALA A 278 22.35 -41.11 -12.94
N HIS A 279 23.52 -40.91 -12.34
CA HIS A 279 23.66 -40.14 -11.11
C HIS A 279 23.22 -38.66 -11.31
N LEU A 280 23.63 -38.01 -12.42
CA LEU A 280 23.23 -36.63 -12.72
C LEU A 280 21.71 -36.49 -12.82
N VAL A 281 21.03 -37.42 -13.49
CA VAL A 281 19.58 -37.44 -13.59
C VAL A 281 18.92 -37.67 -12.23
N GLN A 282 19.44 -38.56 -11.42
CA GLN A 282 18.90 -38.86 -10.09
C GLN A 282 19.07 -37.68 -9.15
N ASP A 283 20.23 -37.03 -9.11
CA ASP A 283 20.51 -35.85 -8.31
C ASP A 283 19.61 -34.69 -8.70
N PHE A 284 19.40 -34.49 -10.00
CA PHE A 284 18.46 -33.48 -10.52
C PHE A 284 17.02 -33.74 -10.08
N LYS A 285 16.53 -34.98 -10.28
CA LYS A 285 15.16 -35.35 -9.91
C LYS A 285 14.93 -35.06 -8.42
N ARG A 286 15.88 -35.38 -7.57
CA ARG A 286 15.80 -35.14 -6.12
C ARG A 286 15.81 -33.65 -5.79
N THR A 287 16.73 -32.90 -6.37
CA THR A 287 16.82 -31.45 -6.18
C THR A 287 15.56 -30.72 -6.69
N SER A 288 15.01 -31.11 -7.83
CA SER A 288 13.78 -30.54 -8.37
C SER A 288 12.55 -30.86 -7.51
N ALA A 289 12.47 -32.07 -6.92
CA ALA A 289 11.41 -32.41 -6.00
C ALA A 289 11.51 -31.62 -4.69
N ASP A 290 12.73 -31.47 -4.15
CA ASP A 290 13.00 -30.70 -2.92
C ASP A 290 12.67 -29.19 -3.10
N GLN A 291 12.85 -28.63 -4.30
CA GLN A 291 12.51 -27.22 -4.59
C GLN A 291 11.00 -26.95 -4.56
N THR A 292 10.18 -27.96 -4.76
CA THR A 292 8.70 -27.80 -4.76
C THR A 292 8.07 -28.21 -3.44
N SER A 293 8.80 -28.90 -2.55
CA SER A 293 8.32 -29.32 -1.23
C SER A 293 8.50 -28.20 -0.20
N LEU A 294 7.41 -27.85 0.49
CA LEU A 294 7.42 -27.00 1.68
C LEU A 294 7.39 -27.82 2.98
N GLU A 295 7.55 -29.13 2.89
CA GLU A 295 7.57 -30.02 4.05
C GLU A 295 8.87 -29.83 4.86
N ILE A 296 8.72 -29.82 6.18
CA ILE A 296 9.84 -29.71 7.12
C ILE A 296 10.39 -31.10 7.35
N GLU A 297 11.68 -31.30 7.07
CA GLU A 297 12.38 -32.58 7.18
C GLU A 297 13.69 -32.41 7.95
N GLU A 298 14.17 -33.52 8.47
CA GLU A 298 15.53 -33.63 9.04
C GLU A 298 16.53 -33.94 7.94
N ILE A 299 17.50 -33.06 7.71
CA ILE A 299 18.49 -33.18 6.63
C ILE A 299 19.91 -33.10 7.14
N ALA A 300 20.81 -33.92 6.58
CA ALA A 300 22.24 -33.85 6.77
C ALA A 300 22.86 -32.87 5.76
N LEU A 301 23.33 -31.72 6.25
CA LEU A 301 23.82 -30.63 5.39
C LEU A 301 25.10 -30.96 4.65
N ASP A 302 25.94 -31.80 5.21
CA ASP A 302 27.18 -32.28 4.58
C ASP A 302 26.91 -33.15 3.33
N GLU A 303 25.76 -33.78 3.24
CA GLU A 303 25.31 -34.50 2.05
C GLU A 303 24.45 -33.64 1.15
N TYR A 304 23.57 -32.79 1.74
CA TYR A 304 22.56 -32.03 1.00
C TYR A 304 23.19 -30.86 0.23
N ILE A 305 24.04 -30.03 0.85
CA ILE A 305 24.64 -28.86 0.21
C ILE A 305 25.48 -29.24 -1.04
N PRO A 306 26.37 -30.25 -0.99
CA PRO A 306 27.08 -30.72 -2.20
C PRO A 306 26.11 -31.19 -3.30
N ARG A 307 25.02 -31.88 -2.95
CA ARG A 307 24.02 -32.36 -3.90
C ARG A 307 23.33 -31.23 -4.65
N VAL A 308 23.06 -30.12 -3.98
CA VAL A 308 22.46 -28.92 -4.59
C VAL A 308 23.49 -28.15 -5.44
N CYS A 309 24.73 -28.05 -4.96
CA CYS A 309 25.74 -27.19 -5.59
C CYS A 309 26.48 -27.88 -6.77
N ASN A 310 26.68 -29.21 -6.73
CA ASN A 310 27.41 -29.91 -7.78
C ASN A 310 26.78 -29.74 -9.20
N PRO A 311 25.47 -29.80 -9.38
CA PRO A 311 24.86 -29.56 -10.69
C PRO A 311 25.12 -28.14 -11.25
N LEU A 312 25.51 -27.17 -10.42
CA LEU A 312 25.81 -25.81 -10.85
C LEU A 312 27.26 -25.62 -11.33
N LYS A 313 28.17 -26.54 -10.97
CA LYS A 313 29.60 -26.46 -11.34
C LYS A 313 29.84 -26.26 -12.85
N PRO A 314 29.12 -26.95 -13.76
CA PRO A 314 29.39 -26.80 -15.18
C PRO A 314 29.05 -25.43 -15.74
N MET A 315 27.93 -24.85 -15.23
CA MET A 315 27.52 -23.51 -15.57
C MET A 315 28.59 -22.47 -15.18
N LEU A 316 29.16 -22.62 -13.98
CA LEU A 316 30.21 -21.74 -13.46
C LEU A 316 31.56 -21.93 -14.21
N ARG A 317 31.93 -23.17 -14.55
CA ARG A 317 33.13 -23.47 -15.32
C ARG A 317 33.15 -22.83 -16.72
N LYS A 318 32.01 -22.71 -17.36
CA LYS A 318 31.91 -22.00 -18.66
C LYS A 318 32.36 -20.55 -18.57
N GLU A 319 32.20 -19.92 -17.42
CA GLU A 319 32.61 -18.55 -17.14
C GLU A 319 33.91 -18.46 -16.32
N GLN A 320 34.66 -19.56 -16.26
CA GLN A 320 35.95 -19.66 -15.54
C GLN A 320 35.80 -19.35 -14.03
N ILE A 321 34.68 -19.75 -13.42
CA ILE A 321 34.41 -19.60 -12.00
C ILE A 321 34.59 -20.95 -11.31
N GLU A 322 35.42 -21.00 -10.30
CA GLU A 322 35.63 -22.18 -9.45
C GLU A 322 34.64 -22.18 -8.26
N LEU A 323 33.96 -23.32 -8.04
CA LEU A 323 33.08 -23.52 -6.89
C LEU A 323 33.72 -24.44 -5.88
N SER A 324 34.01 -23.91 -4.68
CA SER A 324 34.42 -24.68 -3.51
C SER A 324 33.30 -24.90 -2.53
N ILE A 325 33.26 -26.08 -1.87
CA ILE A 325 32.22 -26.45 -0.91
C ILE A 325 32.91 -27.00 0.32
N ASP A 326 32.69 -26.35 1.46
CA ASP A 326 33.24 -26.72 2.76
C ASP A 326 32.10 -26.77 3.79
N VAL A 327 31.71 -27.98 4.20
CA VAL A 327 30.59 -28.22 5.13
C VAL A 327 31.11 -29.04 6.31
N THR A 328 30.78 -28.59 7.52
CA THR A 328 31.07 -29.33 8.74
C THR A 328 30.42 -30.72 8.69
N PRO A 329 31.19 -31.80 8.86
CA PRO A 329 30.64 -33.16 8.79
C PRO A 329 29.57 -33.42 9.88
N LYS A 330 28.58 -34.25 9.54
CA LYS A 330 27.51 -34.71 10.44
C LYS A 330 26.63 -33.58 11.01
N LEU A 331 26.47 -32.49 10.28
CA LEU A 331 25.61 -31.40 10.67
C LEU A 331 24.18 -31.65 10.16
N VAL A 332 23.28 -31.93 11.09
CA VAL A 332 21.88 -32.26 10.81
C VAL A 332 20.96 -31.14 11.34
N ILE A 333 20.01 -30.73 10.54
CA ILE A 333 19.01 -29.73 10.93
C ILE A 333 17.60 -30.14 10.46
N THR A 334 16.60 -29.67 11.17
CA THR A 334 15.18 -29.81 10.80
C THR A 334 14.72 -28.52 10.11
N THR A 335 14.46 -28.60 8.82
CA THR A 335 14.09 -27.43 8.00
C THR A 335 13.37 -27.88 6.72
N CYS A 336 12.98 -26.91 5.90
CA CYS A 336 12.44 -27.17 4.56
C CYS A 336 13.60 -27.24 3.54
N PRO A 337 13.92 -28.42 2.97
CA PRO A 337 15.05 -28.61 2.05
C PRO A 337 14.96 -27.70 0.82
N GLY A 338 13.75 -27.50 0.30
CA GLY A 338 13.51 -26.64 -0.86
C GLY A 338 13.96 -25.19 -0.67
N ILE A 339 13.85 -24.66 0.55
CA ILE A 339 14.30 -23.31 0.87
C ILE A 339 15.82 -23.20 0.78
N ILE A 340 16.56 -24.19 1.32
CA ILE A 340 18.02 -24.22 1.23
C ILE A 340 18.47 -24.36 -0.22
N ALA A 341 17.84 -25.24 -0.99
CA ALA A 341 18.16 -25.41 -2.41
C ALA A 341 17.95 -24.10 -3.20
N GLN A 342 16.83 -23.44 -2.97
CA GLN A 342 16.52 -22.16 -3.63
C GLN A 342 17.50 -21.05 -3.22
N LEU A 343 17.84 -20.98 -1.93
CA LEU A 343 18.79 -20.01 -1.40
C LEU A 343 20.17 -20.17 -2.05
N LEU A 344 20.73 -21.39 -2.04
CA LEU A 344 22.02 -21.67 -2.64
C LEU A 344 22.04 -21.40 -4.15
N THR A 345 21.02 -21.85 -4.86
CA THR A 345 20.90 -21.64 -6.32
C THR A 345 20.85 -20.17 -6.67
N ASN A 346 20.03 -19.37 -5.95
CA ASN A 346 19.91 -17.95 -6.21
C ASN A 346 21.21 -17.19 -5.88
N LEU A 347 21.84 -17.46 -4.74
CA LEU A 347 23.07 -16.77 -4.35
C LEU A 347 24.22 -17.10 -5.33
N ILE A 348 24.39 -18.36 -5.71
CA ILE A 348 25.41 -18.79 -6.67
C ILE A 348 25.14 -18.18 -8.05
N SER A 349 23.89 -18.15 -8.51
CA SER A 349 23.52 -17.52 -9.77
C SER A 349 23.70 -15.99 -9.76
N ASN A 350 23.48 -15.35 -8.62
CA ASN A 350 23.75 -13.93 -8.45
C ASN A 350 25.26 -13.64 -8.50
N ALA A 351 26.08 -14.45 -7.85
CA ALA A 351 27.53 -14.33 -7.95
C ALA A 351 27.98 -14.45 -9.41
N GLN A 352 27.49 -15.45 -10.15
CA GLN A 352 27.80 -15.62 -11.58
C GLN A 352 27.44 -14.38 -12.40
N ARG A 353 26.25 -13.81 -12.22
CA ARG A 353 25.74 -12.71 -13.05
C ARG A 353 26.31 -11.34 -12.68
N HIS A 354 26.61 -11.13 -11.42
CA HIS A 354 26.86 -9.79 -10.88
C HIS A 354 28.25 -9.60 -10.30
N ALA A 355 28.90 -10.66 -9.78
CA ALA A 355 30.17 -10.51 -9.07
C ALA A 355 31.34 -10.28 -9.98
N PHE A 356 31.37 -10.92 -11.15
CA PHE A 356 32.50 -10.95 -12.05
C PHE A 356 32.30 -10.08 -13.29
N GLY A 357 33.33 -9.35 -13.68
CA GLY A 357 33.41 -8.59 -14.93
C GLY A 357 34.34 -9.24 -15.95
N PRO A 358 34.53 -8.64 -17.13
CA PRO A 358 35.60 -9.08 -18.04
C PRO A 358 36.92 -8.93 -17.29
N SER A 359 37.61 -10.07 -17.07
CA SER A 359 38.80 -10.17 -16.26
C SER A 359 39.94 -9.29 -16.80
N VAL A 360 40.41 -8.39 -15.95
CA VAL A 360 41.61 -7.56 -16.19
C VAL A 360 42.83 -8.10 -15.46
N ASP A 361 42.63 -8.98 -14.45
CA ASP A 361 43.71 -9.62 -13.67
C ASP A 361 43.61 -11.15 -13.72
N ASN A 362 44.77 -11.79 -13.68
CA ASN A 362 44.98 -13.26 -13.74
C ASN A 362 44.45 -14.06 -12.53
N ASP A 363 43.59 -13.49 -11.70
CA ASP A 363 43.00 -14.18 -10.56
C ASP A 363 41.81 -15.05 -10.97
N ILE A 364 41.83 -16.30 -10.46
CA ILE A 364 40.74 -17.25 -10.68
C ILE A 364 39.48 -16.76 -9.94
N ASN A 365 38.40 -16.52 -10.68
CA ASN A 365 37.12 -16.24 -10.07
C ASN A 365 36.63 -17.38 -9.20
N LYS A 366 36.25 -17.13 -7.96
CA LYS A 366 35.85 -18.15 -6.99
C LYS A 366 34.53 -17.84 -6.33
N VAL A 367 33.72 -18.90 -6.13
CA VAL A 367 32.57 -18.90 -5.24
C VAL A 367 32.79 -20.00 -4.20
N ALA A 368 32.70 -19.63 -2.93
CA ALA A 368 32.86 -20.55 -1.81
C ALA A 368 31.53 -20.70 -1.06
N VAL A 369 31.08 -21.93 -0.89
CA VAL A 369 29.93 -22.28 -0.03
C VAL A 369 30.47 -22.94 1.20
N SER A 370 30.23 -22.37 2.39
CA SER A 370 30.61 -22.96 3.65
C SER A 370 29.42 -23.13 4.59
N CYS A 371 29.45 -24.17 5.42
CA CYS A 371 28.43 -24.40 6.42
C CYS A 371 29.09 -24.84 7.73
N SER A 372 28.78 -24.12 8.81
CA SER A 372 29.33 -24.38 10.13
C SER A 372 28.30 -24.16 11.23
N GLN A 373 28.54 -24.73 12.40
CA GLN A 373 27.72 -24.52 13.59
C GLN A 373 28.43 -23.59 14.58
N ASN A 374 27.70 -22.68 15.18
CA ASN A 374 28.17 -21.82 16.26
C ASN A 374 27.14 -21.80 17.41
N ASP A 375 27.45 -21.06 18.48
CA ASP A 375 26.59 -20.96 19.68
C ASP A 375 25.18 -20.43 19.40
N LYS A 376 24.95 -19.80 18.23
CA LYS A 376 23.64 -19.21 17.82
C LYS A 376 22.86 -20.08 16.82
N GLY A 377 23.48 -21.17 16.34
CA GLY A 377 22.87 -22.05 15.37
C GLY A 377 23.80 -22.43 14.21
N VAL A 378 23.18 -22.81 13.09
CA VAL A 378 23.90 -23.19 11.86
C VAL A 378 24.02 -21.97 10.95
N VAL A 379 25.20 -21.74 10.43
CA VAL A 379 25.51 -20.66 9.50
C VAL A 379 25.89 -21.26 8.15
N ILE A 380 25.13 -20.93 7.12
CA ILE A 380 25.45 -21.22 5.72
C ILE A 380 25.96 -19.91 5.10
N SER A 381 27.14 -19.91 4.54
CA SER A 381 27.74 -18.74 3.89
C SER A 381 28.05 -19.05 2.42
N VAL A 382 27.68 -18.11 1.56
CA VAL A 382 28.08 -18.11 0.13
C VAL A 382 28.88 -16.85 -0.10
N GLN A 383 30.14 -17.01 -0.47
CA GLN A 383 31.09 -15.91 -0.65
C GLN A 383 31.68 -15.97 -2.07
N ASP A 384 31.77 -14.84 -2.73
CA ASP A 384 32.51 -14.67 -3.97
C ASP A 384 33.71 -13.73 -3.78
N ASN A 385 34.72 -13.84 -4.66
CA ASN A 385 35.85 -12.93 -4.71
C ASN A 385 35.70 -11.86 -5.82
N GLY A 386 34.48 -11.52 -6.15
CA GLY A 386 34.17 -10.54 -7.18
C GLY A 386 34.25 -9.08 -6.67
N LYS A 387 33.65 -8.16 -7.42
CA LYS A 387 33.67 -6.71 -7.14
C LYS A 387 32.93 -6.26 -5.88
N GLY A 388 32.22 -7.17 -5.21
CA GLY A 388 31.40 -6.86 -4.03
C GLY A 388 30.18 -5.99 -4.31
N ILE A 389 29.50 -5.62 -3.23
CA ILE A 389 28.31 -4.75 -3.26
C ILE A 389 28.68 -3.47 -2.48
N PRO A 390 28.56 -2.27 -3.09
CA PRO A 390 28.81 -1.00 -2.40
C PRO A 390 27.93 -0.87 -1.14
N GLU A 391 28.48 -0.29 -0.07
CA GLU A 391 27.81 -0.18 1.23
C GLU A 391 26.44 0.51 1.14
N GLU A 392 26.32 1.49 0.27
CA GLU A 392 25.08 2.24 0.00
C GLU A 392 23.94 1.35 -0.55
N LEU A 393 24.29 0.19 -1.11
CA LEU A 393 23.34 -0.74 -1.74
C LEU A 393 22.99 -1.93 -0.85
N HIS A 394 23.65 -2.14 0.30
CA HIS A 394 23.45 -3.32 1.16
C HIS A 394 22.00 -3.52 1.61
N THR A 395 21.27 -2.44 1.83
CA THR A 395 19.83 -2.50 2.15
C THR A 395 18.95 -2.57 0.90
N LYS A 396 19.37 -1.87 -0.17
CA LYS A 396 18.59 -1.76 -1.42
C LYS A 396 18.57 -3.06 -2.23
N VAL A 397 19.62 -3.90 -2.13
CA VAL A 397 19.64 -5.18 -2.87
C VAL A 397 18.57 -6.16 -2.44
N PHE A 398 17.96 -5.96 -1.28
CA PHE A 398 16.81 -6.73 -0.79
C PHE A 398 15.46 -6.10 -1.14
N GLU A 399 15.42 -4.89 -1.71
CA GLU A 399 14.19 -4.26 -2.17
C GLU A 399 13.67 -4.99 -3.42
N PRO A 400 12.35 -5.18 -3.55
CA PRO A 400 11.77 -5.82 -4.71
C PRO A 400 12.09 -5.02 -5.98
N PHE A 401 12.40 -5.74 -7.06
CA PHE A 401 12.71 -5.18 -8.39
C PHE A 401 14.05 -4.42 -8.51
N TYR A 402 14.85 -4.40 -7.47
CA TYR A 402 16.18 -3.80 -7.53
C TYR A 402 17.16 -4.75 -8.23
N THR A 403 17.79 -4.33 -9.34
CA THR A 403 18.79 -5.09 -10.08
C THR A 403 19.73 -4.16 -10.84
N THR A 404 21.01 -4.54 -10.84
CA THR A 404 22.07 -3.87 -11.64
C THR A 404 22.28 -4.54 -13.01
N ALA A 405 21.54 -5.61 -13.33
CA ALA A 405 21.68 -6.37 -14.58
C ALA A 405 20.32 -6.56 -15.29
N ARG A 406 19.54 -5.49 -15.39
CA ARG A 406 18.22 -5.50 -16.06
C ARG A 406 18.37 -5.90 -17.52
N ASP A 407 19.43 -5.46 -18.18
CA ASP A 407 19.74 -5.76 -19.59
C ASP A 407 20.15 -7.21 -19.83
N LYS A 408 20.54 -7.94 -18.77
CA LYS A 408 20.91 -9.37 -18.78
C LYS A 408 19.79 -10.28 -18.26
N GLY A 409 18.54 -9.78 -18.19
CA GLY A 409 17.37 -10.55 -17.75
C GLY A 409 17.25 -10.71 -16.23
N GLY A 410 17.90 -9.84 -15.45
CA GLY A 410 17.74 -9.80 -13.99
C GLY A 410 16.39 -9.19 -13.61
N THR A 411 15.55 -9.95 -12.90
CA THR A 411 14.22 -9.51 -12.43
C THR A 411 14.28 -8.60 -11.20
N GLY A 412 15.39 -8.64 -10.45
CA GLY A 412 15.54 -7.92 -9.19
C GLY A 412 14.69 -8.48 -8.04
N LEU A 413 14.14 -9.67 -8.19
CA LEU A 413 13.29 -10.32 -7.19
C LEU A 413 14.02 -11.38 -6.36
N GLY A 414 15.13 -11.95 -6.86
CA GLY A 414 15.80 -13.09 -6.26
C GLY A 414 16.19 -12.88 -4.78
N LEU A 415 16.88 -11.79 -4.44
CA LEU A 415 17.27 -11.48 -3.06
C LEU A 415 16.08 -11.08 -2.17
N ASN A 416 15.07 -10.39 -2.74
CA ASN A 416 13.83 -10.08 -2.01
C ASN A 416 13.05 -11.34 -1.66
N ILE A 417 12.90 -12.28 -2.59
CA ILE A 417 12.24 -13.58 -2.35
C ILE A 417 12.98 -14.36 -1.28
N LEU A 418 14.33 -14.42 -1.37
CA LEU A 418 15.15 -15.08 -0.35
C LEU A 418 14.92 -14.44 1.04
N TYR A 419 14.94 -13.13 1.11
CA TYR A 419 14.70 -12.41 2.36
C TYR A 419 13.34 -12.74 2.97
N ASN A 420 12.31 -12.86 2.14
CA ASN A 420 10.95 -13.19 2.58
C ASN A 420 10.80 -14.69 2.93
N LEU A 421 11.47 -15.59 2.21
CA LEU A 421 11.45 -17.03 2.50
C LEU A 421 12.16 -17.40 3.81
N VAL A 422 13.20 -16.65 4.15
CA VAL A 422 14.01 -16.89 5.35
C VAL A 422 13.37 -16.33 6.62
N ARG A 423 12.56 -15.27 6.52
CA ARG A 423 11.88 -14.62 7.67
C ARG A 423 10.87 -15.49 8.42
N PRO A 424 10.00 -16.30 7.78
CA PRO A 424 9.00 -17.10 8.49
C PRO A 424 9.54 -18.35 9.19
N VAL A 425 10.74 -18.84 8.79
CA VAL A 425 11.27 -20.16 9.20
C VAL A 425 12.17 -20.09 10.43
N SER A 426 12.04 -19.07 11.27
CA SER A 426 12.79 -18.90 12.53
C SER A 426 14.24 -18.39 12.42
N TYR A 427 14.46 -17.16 12.80
CA TYR A 427 15.75 -16.58 13.22
C TYR A 427 16.93 -16.63 12.22
N THR A 428 16.69 -16.30 10.96
CA THR A 428 17.77 -16.14 9.99
C THR A 428 17.98 -14.68 9.61
N HIS A 429 19.18 -14.16 9.88
CA HIS A 429 19.59 -12.85 9.39
C HIS A 429 20.42 -13.05 8.12
N LEU A 430 19.89 -12.57 6.98
CA LEU A 430 20.70 -12.35 5.77
C LEU A 430 21.53 -11.08 5.97
N ARG A 431 22.86 -11.21 5.93
CA ARG A 431 23.78 -10.08 5.91
C ARG A 431 24.58 -10.13 4.61
N ALA A 432 24.57 -9.02 3.88
CA ALA A 432 25.58 -8.77 2.85
C ALA A 432 26.85 -8.26 3.55
N HIS A 433 27.99 -8.91 3.33
CA HIS A 433 29.29 -8.45 3.81
C HIS A 433 30.17 -8.04 2.62
N GLU A 434 30.91 -6.94 2.79
CA GLU A 434 32.01 -6.61 1.89
C GLU A 434 33.04 -7.76 1.90
N THR A 435 33.47 -8.15 0.71
CA THR A 435 34.73 -8.91 0.57
C THR A 435 35.87 -7.93 0.81
N ARG A 436 36.45 -7.94 2.01
CA ARG A 436 37.73 -7.29 2.24
C ARG A 436 38.80 -8.07 1.51
N HIS A 437 39.47 -7.42 0.59
CA HIS A 437 40.82 -7.82 0.19
C HIS A 437 41.73 -7.50 1.38
N ASP A 438 42.04 -8.50 2.21
CA ASP A 438 43.23 -8.48 3.04
C ASP A 438 44.36 -9.02 2.19
N LEU A 439 45.30 -8.13 1.90
CA LEU A 439 46.62 -8.41 1.31
C LEU A 439 47.47 -9.30 2.23
#